data_7774a73e64aa504038ba6ca8f0581c1d
#
_entry.id   7774a73e64aa504038ba6ca8f0581c1d
#
_cell.length_a   1.000
_cell.length_b   1.000
_cell.length_c   1.000
_cell.angle_alpha   90.00
_cell.angle_beta   90.00
_cell.angle_gamma   90.00
#
_symmetry.space_group_name_H-M   'P 1'
#
loop_
_entity.id
_entity.type
_entity.pdbx_description
1 polymer ?
#
loop_
_entity_poly.entity_id
_entity_poly.type
_entity_poly.pdbx_seq_one_letter_code
_entity_poly.pdbx_strand_id
1 'polypeptide(L)'
;DLITIMYGPAVLAGELGSEGMPNDVSSNQKAHSGAMDPPVPVFLVDANKDPSSWLKRVPGETLRFKTVGAGKPNDVTLIPLSDLHHQRYTVYWQFLTGDAWKEKQAVQEAEQRRLQVIEEATIDLVTPGTKLETSHNQQGENTYSGDAFGGKWRDARGGGWFSYDLKVLPDQPVFARVSYWGGDSNNRNFDILVDDRKIATQELNAPKPGQFMDVTYEIPSDLTKGKQRVTVKFQAHPGAMAGGIFGCRIMTSNLTEKEANKGQQ
;
A
#
# COMPACT_ATOMS: atom_id res chain seq x y z
N ASP A 1 -4.52 2.05 -23.73
CA ASP A 1 -3.30 1.59 -24.40
C ASP A 1 -2.12 2.42 -23.92
N LEU A 2 -0.90 1.82 -23.94
CA LEU A 2 0.35 2.50 -23.68
C LEU A 2 0.98 2.92 -25.00
N ILE A 3 1.43 4.17 -25.07
CA ILE A 3 2.01 4.79 -26.28
C ILE A 3 3.42 5.26 -25.95
N THR A 4 4.34 5.07 -26.90
CA THR A 4 5.70 5.62 -26.84
C THR A 4 5.81 6.81 -27.79
N ILE A 5 6.44 7.89 -27.35
CA ILE A 5 6.70 9.08 -28.17
C ILE A 5 8.11 8.96 -28.74
N MET A 6 8.23 9.20 -30.05
CA MET A 6 9.51 9.15 -30.74
C MET A 6 9.75 10.44 -31.56
N TYR A 7 11.01 10.82 -31.66
CA TYR A 7 11.45 11.87 -32.61
C TYR A 7 12.46 11.26 -33.59
N GLY A 8 12.01 10.98 -34.80
CA GLY A 8 12.77 10.14 -35.71
C GLY A 8 13.03 8.77 -35.12
N PRO A 9 14.28 8.28 -35.05
CA PRO A 9 14.63 7.00 -34.44
C PRO A 9 14.78 7.08 -32.91
N ALA A 10 14.78 8.27 -32.31
CA ALA A 10 15.01 8.45 -30.87
C ALA A 10 13.73 8.27 -30.06
N VAL A 11 13.74 7.35 -29.10
CA VAL A 11 12.68 7.25 -28.09
C VAL A 11 12.84 8.40 -27.11
N LEU A 12 11.75 9.13 -26.86
CA LEU A 12 11.72 10.21 -25.88
C LEU A 12 11.21 9.68 -24.53
N ALA A 13 12.01 9.89 -23.50
CA ALA A 13 11.69 9.56 -22.13
C ALA A 13 11.29 10.80 -21.34
N GLY A 14 10.29 10.67 -20.49
CA GLY A 14 9.89 11.75 -19.59
C GLY A 14 10.74 11.77 -18.32
N GLU A 15 11.23 12.94 -17.97
CA GLU A 15 11.99 13.18 -16.74
C GLU A 15 11.03 13.20 -15.55
N LEU A 16 11.20 12.30 -14.59
CA LEU A 16 10.38 12.19 -13.37
C LEU A 16 11.15 12.58 -12.10
N GLY A 17 12.37 13.16 -12.27
CA GLY A 17 13.20 13.63 -11.17
C GLY A 17 14.01 12.55 -10.47
N SER A 18 14.89 12.99 -9.57
CA SER A 18 15.82 12.14 -8.81
C SER A 18 15.61 12.20 -7.30
N GLU A 19 14.56 12.87 -6.84
CA GLU A 19 14.29 13.04 -5.41
C GLU A 19 14.17 11.69 -4.69
N GLY A 20 14.93 11.52 -3.59
CA GLY A 20 14.95 10.26 -2.82
C GLY A 20 15.69 9.10 -3.49
N MET A 21 16.35 9.30 -4.63
CA MET A 21 17.21 8.29 -5.23
C MET A 21 18.57 8.22 -4.50
N PRO A 22 19.18 7.04 -4.34
CA PRO A 22 20.50 6.91 -3.76
C PRO A 22 21.55 7.55 -4.69
N ASN A 23 22.56 8.23 -4.11
CA ASN A 23 23.62 8.88 -4.87
C ASN A 23 24.58 7.90 -5.57
N ASP A 24 24.63 6.65 -5.13
CA ASP A 24 25.50 5.61 -5.69
C ASP A 24 24.70 4.56 -6.44
N VAL A 25 24.89 4.51 -7.75
CA VAL A 25 24.23 3.56 -8.66
C VAL A 25 25.07 2.26 -8.79
N SER A 26 26.30 2.23 -8.25
CA SER A 26 27.21 1.09 -8.40
C SER A 26 26.88 -0.07 -7.45
N SER A 27 26.10 0.18 -6.41
CA SER A 27 25.59 -0.89 -5.55
C SER A 27 24.41 -1.58 -6.21
N ASN A 28 24.51 -2.89 -6.40
CA ASN A 28 23.41 -3.78 -6.82
C ASN A 28 22.25 -3.83 -5.80
N GLN A 29 22.19 -2.88 -4.88
CA GLN A 29 21.05 -2.66 -4.00
C GLN A 29 19.91 -2.13 -4.85
N LYS A 30 18.87 -2.92 -4.96
CA LYS A 30 17.59 -2.47 -5.50
C LYS A 30 17.27 -1.12 -4.88
N ALA A 31 17.27 -0.07 -5.70
CA ALA A 31 16.96 1.30 -5.29
C ALA A 31 15.46 1.42 -4.96
N HIS A 32 14.98 0.60 -4.05
CA HIS A 32 13.72 0.80 -3.35
C HIS A 32 14.06 1.64 -2.12
N SER A 33 14.33 2.93 -2.36
CA SER A 33 14.10 3.92 -1.33
C SER A 33 12.61 3.80 -0.98
N GLY A 34 12.24 3.75 0.29
CA GLY A 34 10.84 3.76 0.72
C GLY A 34 10.10 5.07 0.42
N ALA A 35 10.63 5.91 -0.46
CA ALA A 35 9.97 7.02 -1.07
C ALA A 35 9.04 6.47 -2.17
N MET A 36 7.75 6.80 -2.10
CA MET A 36 6.81 6.48 -3.17
C MET A 36 7.34 7.05 -4.48
N ASP A 37 7.38 6.22 -5.52
CA ASP A 37 7.70 6.69 -6.86
C ASP A 37 6.71 7.78 -7.27
N PRO A 38 7.17 8.88 -7.90
CA PRO A 38 6.27 9.92 -8.37
C PRO A 38 5.27 9.33 -9.36
N PRO A 39 4.01 9.76 -9.33
CA PRO A 39 3.02 9.27 -10.27
C PRO A 39 3.44 9.60 -11.70
N VAL A 40 3.37 8.60 -12.58
CA VAL A 40 3.61 8.82 -14.00
C VAL A 40 2.49 9.69 -14.57
N PRO A 41 2.81 10.84 -15.18
CA PRO A 41 1.80 11.69 -15.80
C PRO A 41 1.06 10.96 -16.92
N VAL A 42 -0.20 11.33 -17.13
CA VAL A 42 -1.01 10.90 -18.28
C VAL A 42 -1.22 12.07 -19.22
N PHE A 43 -1.51 11.80 -20.50
CA PHE A 43 -1.77 12.86 -21.45
C PHE A 43 -3.26 12.95 -21.79
N LEU A 44 -3.83 14.16 -21.61
CA LEU A 44 -5.20 14.48 -21.97
C LEU A 44 -5.24 15.08 -23.38
N VAL A 45 -4.92 14.26 -24.35
CA VAL A 45 -4.98 14.62 -25.78
C VAL A 45 -5.53 13.44 -26.57
N ASP A 46 -6.18 13.74 -27.68
CA ASP A 46 -6.51 12.71 -28.65
C ASP A 46 -5.19 12.14 -29.23
N ALA A 47 -5.04 10.81 -29.17
CA ALA A 47 -3.86 10.12 -29.70
C ALA A 47 -3.60 10.37 -31.19
N ASN A 48 -4.65 10.75 -31.95
CA ASN A 48 -4.55 11.10 -33.36
C ASN A 48 -4.23 12.58 -33.59
N LYS A 49 -4.18 13.41 -32.54
CA LYS A 49 -3.88 14.83 -32.65
C LYS A 49 -2.39 15.03 -32.94
N ASP A 50 -2.06 15.91 -33.86
CA ASP A 50 -0.69 16.26 -34.21
C ASP A 50 0.13 16.58 -32.93
N PRO A 51 1.19 15.83 -32.66
CA PRO A 51 2.04 16.06 -31.48
C PRO A 51 2.58 17.49 -31.40
N SER A 52 2.85 18.15 -32.50
CA SER A 52 3.32 19.55 -32.51
C SER A 52 2.36 20.55 -31.86
N SER A 53 1.08 20.19 -31.71
CA SER A 53 0.09 21.05 -31.04
C SER A 53 0.24 21.12 -29.54
N TRP A 54 0.76 20.06 -28.88
CA TRP A 54 0.86 19.93 -27.44
C TRP A 54 2.26 19.56 -26.92
N LEU A 55 3.18 19.19 -27.83
CA LEU A 55 4.58 18.92 -27.53
C LEU A 55 5.45 19.99 -28.18
N LYS A 56 6.08 20.83 -27.39
CA LYS A 56 6.88 21.96 -27.86
C LYS A 56 8.36 21.71 -27.59
N ARG A 57 9.20 22.05 -28.56
CA ARG A 57 10.65 22.02 -28.39
C ARG A 57 11.08 23.14 -27.44
N VAL A 58 12.01 22.84 -26.53
CA VAL A 58 12.59 23.85 -25.64
C VAL A 58 13.60 24.66 -26.43
N PRO A 59 13.46 26.00 -26.50
CA PRO A 59 14.38 26.85 -27.24
C PRO A 59 15.82 26.74 -26.69
N GLY A 60 16.78 26.63 -27.59
CA GLY A 60 18.21 26.57 -27.23
C GLY A 60 18.71 25.21 -26.76
N GLU A 61 17.82 24.20 -26.62
CA GLU A 61 18.19 22.85 -26.21
C GLU A 61 18.04 21.84 -27.34
N THR A 62 18.99 20.92 -27.42
CA THR A 62 18.97 19.88 -28.47
C THR A 62 18.06 18.74 -28.03
N LEU A 63 17.04 18.43 -28.85
CA LEU A 63 16.09 17.31 -28.64
C LEU A 63 15.41 17.29 -27.27
N ARG A 64 15.21 18.45 -26.65
CA ARG A 64 14.43 18.58 -25.44
C ARG A 64 13.07 19.15 -25.76
N PHE A 65 12.03 18.48 -25.24
CA PHE A 65 10.64 18.83 -25.49
C PHE A 65 9.90 18.98 -24.18
N LYS A 66 8.81 19.75 -24.20
CA LYS A 66 7.90 19.89 -23.05
C LYS A 66 6.46 19.75 -23.54
N THR A 67 5.66 19.01 -22.80
CA THR A 67 4.21 19.03 -23.02
C THR A 67 3.64 20.38 -22.56
N VAL A 68 2.60 20.84 -23.22
CA VAL A 68 1.94 22.13 -22.93
C VAL A 68 0.45 21.89 -22.81
N GLY A 69 -0.05 21.91 -21.58
CA GLY A 69 -1.45 21.71 -21.24
C GLY A 69 -1.96 20.28 -21.43
N ALA A 70 -1.08 19.35 -21.79
CA ALA A 70 -1.42 17.95 -22.09
C ALA A 70 -1.15 17.02 -20.90
N GLY A 71 -0.09 17.26 -20.15
CA GLY A 71 0.28 16.41 -19.03
C GLY A 71 -0.62 16.60 -17.78
N LYS A 72 -0.96 15.52 -17.12
CA LYS A 72 -1.71 15.53 -15.86
C LYS A 72 -1.06 14.58 -14.84
N PRO A 73 -0.87 14.98 -13.56
CA PRO A 73 -1.29 16.29 -13.00
C PRO A 73 -0.48 17.48 -13.53
N ASN A 74 0.74 17.28 -14.03
CA ASN A 74 1.65 18.32 -14.50
C ASN A 74 2.16 18.00 -15.90
N ASP A 75 2.53 19.05 -16.64
CA ASP A 75 3.28 18.89 -17.88
C ASP A 75 4.67 18.31 -17.61
N VAL A 76 5.20 17.55 -18.56
CA VAL A 76 6.45 16.79 -18.42
C VAL A 76 7.45 17.21 -19.50
N THR A 77 8.73 17.18 -19.12
CA THR A 77 9.84 17.34 -20.06
C THR A 77 10.24 15.97 -20.61
N LEU A 78 10.47 15.91 -21.92
CA LEU A 78 10.90 14.71 -22.62
C LEU A 78 12.27 14.95 -23.27
N ILE A 79 13.16 13.99 -23.11
CA ILE A 79 14.50 13.98 -23.71
C ILE A 79 14.77 12.61 -24.35
N PRO A 80 15.74 12.48 -25.27
CA PRO A 80 16.15 11.18 -25.75
C PRO A 80 16.51 10.23 -24.60
N LEU A 81 16.08 8.99 -24.67
CA LEU A 81 16.40 7.98 -23.64
C LEU A 81 17.91 7.82 -23.45
N SER A 82 18.70 8.03 -24.52
CA SER A 82 20.18 8.02 -24.48
C SER A 82 20.78 9.11 -23.59
N ASP A 83 20.07 10.21 -23.38
CA ASP A 83 20.55 11.39 -22.65
C ASP A 83 20.09 11.38 -21.19
N LEU A 84 19.40 10.32 -20.78
CA LEU A 84 18.91 10.13 -19.43
C LEU A 84 20.04 9.66 -18.49
N HIS A 85 20.25 10.40 -17.41
CA HIS A 85 21.25 10.07 -16.39
C HIS A 85 20.63 10.17 -15.00
N HIS A 86 20.79 9.15 -14.20
CA HIS A 86 20.51 9.09 -12.76
C HIS A 86 19.21 9.81 -12.33
N GLN A 87 18.09 9.47 -12.96
CA GLN A 87 16.77 9.95 -12.60
C GLN A 87 15.68 8.92 -12.93
N ARG A 88 14.53 9.04 -12.28
CA ARG A 88 13.34 8.27 -12.67
C ARG A 88 12.83 8.74 -14.01
N TYR A 89 12.30 7.83 -14.78
CA TYR A 89 11.77 8.14 -16.11
C TYR A 89 10.65 7.18 -16.53
N THR A 90 9.93 7.58 -17.56
CA THR A 90 9.03 6.70 -18.29
C THR A 90 9.18 6.92 -19.79
N VAL A 91 8.99 5.85 -20.55
CA VAL A 91 8.89 5.90 -22.04
C VAL A 91 7.49 5.50 -22.50
N TYR A 92 6.64 5.05 -21.56
CA TYR A 92 5.27 4.63 -21.86
C TYR A 92 4.28 5.62 -21.26
N TRP A 93 3.36 6.07 -22.09
CA TRP A 93 2.38 7.09 -21.75
C TRP A 93 0.96 6.57 -21.95
N GLN A 94 0.10 6.91 -21.03
CA GLN A 94 -1.32 6.67 -21.12
C GLN A 94 -2.00 7.93 -21.66
N PHE A 95 -2.72 7.78 -22.77
CA PHE A 95 -3.57 8.84 -23.33
C PHE A 95 -4.99 8.61 -22.81
N LEU A 96 -5.59 9.64 -22.24
CA LEU A 96 -6.92 9.58 -21.66
C LEU A 96 -7.80 10.68 -22.27
N THR A 97 -9.08 10.40 -22.37
CA THR A 97 -10.11 11.43 -22.57
C THR A 97 -10.31 12.23 -21.28
N GLY A 98 -10.91 13.40 -21.36
CA GLY A 98 -11.24 14.21 -20.19
C GLY A 98 -12.13 13.48 -19.19
N ASP A 99 -13.07 12.66 -19.67
CA ASP A 99 -13.97 11.90 -18.80
C ASP A 99 -13.25 10.71 -18.12
N ALA A 100 -12.43 9.98 -18.86
CA ALA A 100 -11.59 8.92 -18.27
C ALA A 100 -10.61 9.46 -17.22
N TRP A 101 -10.11 10.68 -17.40
CA TRP A 101 -9.29 11.35 -16.40
C TRP A 101 -10.10 11.71 -15.14
N LYS A 102 -11.29 12.28 -15.29
CA LYS A 102 -12.19 12.59 -14.16
C LYS A 102 -12.52 11.33 -13.36
N GLU A 103 -12.85 10.23 -14.05
CA GLU A 103 -13.10 8.94 -13.40
C GLU A 103 -11.87 8.46 -12.62
N LYS A 104 -10.67 8.51 -13.23
CA LYS A 104 -9.42 8.15 -12.55
C LYS A 104 -9.17 9.04 -11.32
N GLN A 105 -9.39 10.35 -11.41
CA GLN A 105 -9.28 11.25 -10.28
C GLN A 105 -10.28 10.92 -9.18
N ALA A 106 -11.54 10.68 -9.52
CA ALA A 106 -12.57 10.31 -8.55
C ALA A 106 -12.21 9.02 -7.79
N VAL A 107 -11.69 8.02 -8.49
CA VAL A 107 -11.20 6.77 -7.85
C VAL A 107 -10.03 7.05 -6.91
N GLN A 108 -9.05 7.86 -7.33
CA GLN A 108 -7.91 8.21 -6.48
C GLN A 108 -8.33 9.01 -5.24
N GLU A 109 -9.20 9.99 -5.41
CA GLU A 109 -9.73 10.78 -4.29
C GLU A 109 -10.56 9.94 -3.32
N ALA A 110 -11.36 9.00 -3.84
CA ALA A 110 -12.11 8.06 -3.00
C ALA A 110 -11.17 7.18 -2.17
N GLU A 111 -10.10 6.66 -2.78
CA GLU A 111 -9.11 5.85 -2.07
C GLU A 111 -8.33 6.67 -1.03
N GLN A 112 -7.94 7.90 -1.35
CA GLN A 112 -7.29 8.80 -0.39
C GLN A 112 -8.20 9.10 0.80
N ARG A 113 -9.48 9.40 0.57
CA ARG A 113 -10.47 9.60 1.64
C ARG A 113 -10.63 8.33 2.49
N ARG A 114 -10.67 7.16 1.85
CA ARG A 114 -10.75 5.87 2.55
C ARG A 114 -9.56 5.67 3.49
N LEU A 115 -8.34 5.92 3.00
CA LEU A 115 -7.12 5.81 3.79
C LEU A 115 -7.10 6.82 4.95
N GLN A 116 -7.54 8.05 4.71
CA GLN A 116 -7.64 9.08 5.74
C GLN A 116 -8.61 8.68 6.86
N VAL A 117 -9.80 8.19 6.51
CA VAL A 117 -10.79 7.72 7.50
C VAL A 117 -10.25 6.55 8.32
N ILE A 118 -9.52 5.62 7.71
CA ILE A 118 -8.85 4.52 8.42
C ILE A 118 -7.78 5.07 9.37
N GLU A 119 -6.98 6.03 8.95
CA GLU A 119 -5.92 6.62 9.77
C GLU A 119 -6.50 7.40 10.97
N GLU A 120 -7.52 8.21 10.75
CA GLU A 120 -8.22 8.96 11.81
C GLU A 120 -8.88 8.05 12.85
N ALA A 121 -9.37 6.89 12.42
CA ALA A 121 -9.94 5.88 13.32
C ALA A 121 -8.89 5.01 14.00
N THR A 122 -7.61 5.07 13.59
CA THR A 122 -6.53 4.22 14.11
C THR A 122 -6.03 4.75 15.46
N ILE A 123 -6.04 3.90 16.49
CA ILE A 123 -5.46 4.16 17.82
C ILE A 123 -4.01 3.72 17.85
N ASP A 124 -3.73 2.55 17.27
CA ASP A 124 -2.40 1.94 17.24
C ASP A 124 -2.25 1.03 16.02
N LEU A 125 -0.99 0.80 15.59
CA LEU A 125 -0.69 -0.03 14.43
C LEU A 125 0.63 -0.75 14.63
N VAL A 126 0.66 -2.04 14.34
CA VAL A 126 1.89 -2.83 14.18
C VAL A 126 1.98 -3.41 12.78
N THR A 127 3.15 -3.25 12.15
CA THR A 127 3.49 -3.88 10.87
C THR A 127 4.57 -4.93 11.11
N PRO A 128 4.31 -6.21 10.81
CA PRO A 128 5.26 -7.30 10.98
C PRO A 128 6.59 -7.06 10.27
N GLY A 129 7.68 -7.63 10.81
CA GLY A 129 9.01 -7.53 10.22
C GLY A 129 9.62 -6.12 10.20
N THR A 130 9.05 -5.16 10.92
CA THR A 130 9.54 -3.79 11.06
C THR A 130 9.96 -3.47 12.50
N LYS A 131 10.57 -2.30 12.71
CA LYS A 131 10.90 -1.82 14.06
C LYS A 131 9.67 -1.63 14.97
N LEU A 132 8.47 -1.52 14.38
CA LEU A 132 7.23 -1.41 15.14
C LEU A 132 6.97 -2.67 15.98
N GLU A 133 7.36 -3.86 15.55
CA GLU A 133 7.21 -5.08 16.34
C GLU A 133 7.97 -4.99 17.68
N THR A 134 9.20 -4.45 17.64
CA THR A 134 9.99 -4.28 18.88
C THR A 134 9.33 -3.28 19.83
N SER A 135 8.78 -2.19 19.32
CA SER A 135 8.10 -1.17 20.14
C SER A 135 6.75 -1.65 20.68
N HIS A 136 6.18 -2.70 20.10
CA HIS A 136 4.94 -3.35 20.55
C HIS A 136 5.18 -4.67 21.29
N ASN A 137 6.37 -4.85 21.87
CA ASN A 137 6.72 -5.99 22.70
C ASN A 137 6.38 -7.34 22.05
N GLN A 138 6.76 -7.51 20.78
CA GLN A 138 6.50 -8.75 20.07
C GLN A 138 7.06 -9.95 20.80
N GLN A 139 6.21 -10.93 21.10
CA GLN A 139 6.54 -12.21 21.70
C GLN A 139 6.05 -13.35 20.81
N GLY A 140 6.57 -14.56 20.99
CA GLY A 140 6.05 -15.70 20.25
C GLY A 140 6.88 -16.96 20.37
N GLU A 141 6.27 -18.06 19.96
CA GLU A 141 6.88 -19.38 19.88
C GLU A 141 6.61 -19.97 18.50
N ASN A 142 7.63 -20.58 17.88
CA ASN A 142 7.57 -21.12 16.52
C ASN A 142 7.05 -20.09 15.48
N THR A 143 7.45 -18.83 15.65
CA THR A 143 6.99 -17.70 14.83
C THR A 143 8.08 -17.24 13.87
N TYR A 144 7.66 -16.82 12.67
CA TYR A 144 8.53 -16.42 11.57
C TYR A 144 7.98 -15.15 10.91
N SER A 145 8.87 -14.35 10.36
CA SER A 145 8.52 -13.19 9.53
C SER A 145 9.26 -13.22 8.20
N GLY A 146 8.71 -12.56 7.19
CA GLY A 146 9.31 -12.48 5.85
C GLY A 146 8.65 -11.42 5.00
N ASP A 147 8.99 -11.42 3.72
CA ASP A 147 8.48 -10.50 2.70
C ASP A 147 7.75 -11.29 1.62
N ALA A 148 6.53 -10.86 1.28
CA ALA A 148 5.76 -11.39 0.16
C ALA A 148 4.74 -10.35 -0.34
N PHE A 149 4.38 -10.41 -1.62
CA PHE A 149 3.33 -9.58 -2.23
C PHE A 149 3.50 -8.06 -1.99
N GLY A 150 4.75 -7.58 -1.85
CA GLY A 150 5.06 -6.19 -1.57
C GLY A 150 4.88 -5.75 -0.11
N GLY A 151 4.58 -6.68 0.82
CA GLY A 151 4.42 -6.45 2.24
C GLY A 151 5.25 -7.38 3.11
N LYS A 152 5.38 -7.03 4.38
CA LYS A 152 6.00 -7.88 5.41
C LYS A 152 4.93 -8.63 6.19
N TRP A 153 5.22 -9.88 6.51
CA TRP A 153 4.27 -10.75 7.20
C TRP A 153 4.89 -11.43 8.42
N ARG A 154 4.01 -11.93 9.31
CA ARG A 154 4.36 -12.85 10.40
C ARG A 154 3.37 -13.99 10.46
N ASP A 155 3.89 -15.21 10.68
CA ASP A 155 3.12 -16.40 11.00
C ASP A 155 3.69 -17.14 12.24
N ALA A 156 2.94 -18.11 12.76
CA ALA A 156 3.43 -19.11 13.69
C ALA A 156 2.95 -20.49 13.26
N ARG A 157 3.79 -21.53 13.46
CA ARG A 157 3.60 -22.86 12.87
C ARG A 157 3.49 -23.94 13.92
N GLY A 158 2.84 -25.06 13.57
CA GLY A 158 2.80 -26.27 14.40
C GLY A 158 2.14 -26.08 15.77
N GLY A 159 1.16 -25.20 15.89
CA GLY A 159 0.53 -24.86 17.17
C GLY A 159 1.23 -23.70 17.91
N GLY A 160 2.22 -23.05 17.28
CA GLY A 160 2.90 -21.86 17.81
C GLY A 160 2.00 -20.62 17.85
N TRP A 161 2.57 -19.53 18.33
CA TRP A 161 1.84 -18.27 18.53
C TRP A 161 2.75 -17.06 18.40
N PHE A 162 2.15 -15.88 18.24
CA PHE A 162 2.82 -14.59 18.41
C PHE A 162 1.83 -13.55 18.95
N SER A 163 2.36 -12.48 19.55
CA SER A 163 1.55 -11.43 20.16
C SER A 163 2.20 -10.06 20.07
N TYR A 164 1.38 -9.03 20.27
CA TYR A 164 1.76 -7.62 20.33
C TYR A 164 1.01 -6.92 21.45
N ASP A 165 1.66 -5.97 22.14
CA ASP A 165 1.01 -5.05 23.06
C ASP A 165 0.55 -3.80 22.31
N LEU A 166 -0.76 -3.66 22.13
CA LEU A 166 -1.38 -2.59 21.37
C LEU A 166 -2.14 -1.62 22.28
N LYS A 167 -2.07 -0.33 21.97
CA LYS A 167 -2.83 0.70 22.67
C LYS A 167 -4.32 0.53 22.41
N VAL A 168 -5.12 0.81 23.43
CA VAL A 168 -6.59 0.82 23.37
C VAL A 168 -7.13 2.07 24.05
N LEU A 169 -8.42 2.36 23.87
CA LEU A 169 -9.13 3.37 24.65
C LEU A 169 -9.73 2.69 25.90
N PRO A 170 -9.46 3.21 27.12
CA PRO A 170 -10.03 2.66 28.33
C PRO A 170 -11.57 2.67 28.32
N ASP A 171 -12.16 1.61 28.86
CA ASP A 171 -13.61 1.51 29.10
C ASP A 171 -14.50 1.64 27.83
N GLN A 172 -13.90 1.47 26.65
CA GLN A 172 -14.60 1.54 25.37
C GLN A 172 -14.38 0.28 24.56
N PRO A 173 -15.35 -0.16 23.76
CA PRO A 173 -15.11 -1.18 22.74
C PRO A 173 -14.19 -0.59 21.67
N VAL A 174 -13.24 -1.40 21.21
CA VAL A 174 -12.35 -1.08 20.08
C VAL A 174 -12.33 -2.26 19.13
N PHE A 175 -11.73 -2.09 17.97
CA PHE A 175 -11.72 -3.08 16.93
C PHE A 175 -10.29 -3.39 16.49
N ALA A 176 -9.92 -4.67 16.48
CA ALA A 176 -8.69 -5.14 15.87
C ALA A 176 -8.94 -5.42 14.38
N ARG A 177 -8.37 -4.62 13.50
CA ARG A 177 -8.39 -4.84 12.05
C ARG A 177 -7.08 -5.47 11.62
N VAL A 178 -7.15 -6.67 11.07
CA VAL A 178 -5.99 -7.47 10.69
C VAL A 178 -5.97 -7.69 9.20
N SER A 179 -4.83 -7.41 8.58
CA SER A 179 -4.62 -7.60 7.13
C SER A 179 -4.01 -8.97 6.86
N TYR A 180 -4.62 -9.71 5.95
CA TYR A 180 -4.23 -11.02 5.49
C TYR A 180 -4.02 -11.04 3.97
N TRP A 181 -3.23 -12.00 3.48
CA TRP A 181 -3.26 -12.34 2.06
C TRP A 181 -4.46 -13.24 1.76
N GLY A 182 -5.35 -12.79 0.91
CA GLY A 182 -6.58 -13.51 0.61
C GLY A 182 -6.39 -14.83 -0.15
N GLY A 183 -5.20 -15.12 -0.65
CA GLY A 183 -4.81 -16.39 -1.23
C GLY A 183 -4.17 -17.38 -0.24
N ASP A 184 -4.04 -17.02 1.03
CA ASP A 184 -3.49 -17.91 2.05
C ASP A 184 -4.41 -19.11 2.29
N SER A 185 -3.77 -20.29 2.39
CA SER A 185 -4.38 -21.59 2.64
C SER A 185 -3.43 -22.43 3.52
N ASN A 186 -3.42 -23.76 3.37
CA ASN A 186 -2.50 -24.66 4.07
C ASN A 186 -2.70 -24.73 5.59
N ASN A 187 -3.91 -25.07 6.01
CA ASN A 187 -4.24 -25.30 7.42
C ASN A 187 -3.98 -24.08 8.32
N ARG A 188 -4.35 -22.90 7.86
CA ARG A 188 -4.32 -21.68 8.67
C ARG A 188 -5.60 -21.58 9.47
N ASN A 189 -5.56 -22.13 10.67
CA ASN A 189 -6.66 -22.13 11.62
C ASN A 189 -6.10 -21.76 13.01
N PHE A 190 -6.59 -20.64 13.56
CA PHE A 190 -6.02 -20.06 14.78
C PHE A 190 -7.04 -19.21 15.52
N ASP A 191 -6.81 -19.06 16.80
CA ASP A 191 -7.59 -18.17 17.65
C ASP A 191 -6.90 -16.80 17.79
N ILE A 192 -7.74 -15.77 17.89
CA ILE A 192 -7.33 -14.41 18.25
C ILE A 192 -7.76 -14.18 19.69
N LEU A 193 -6.77 -13.87 20.53
CA LEU A 193 -6.98 -13.65 21.95
C LEU A 193 -6.59 -12.21 22.32
N VAL A 194 -7.27 -11.65 23.30
CA VAL A 194 -6.92 -10.38 23.93
C VAL A 194 -6.76 -10.67 25.42
N ASP A 195 -5.53 -10.44 25.95
CA ASP A 195 -5.14 -10.77 27.32
C ASP A 195 -5.57 -12.21 27.69
N ASP A 196 -5.20 -13.17 26.82
CA ASP A 196 -5.48 -14.62 26.91
C ASP A 196 -6.97 -15.00 26.80
N ARG A 197 -7.89 -14.05 26.64
CA ARG A 197 -9.30 -14.34 26.36
C ARG A 197 -9.56 -14.38 24.88
N LYS A 198 -10.08 -15.48 24.38
CA LYS A 198 -10.44 -15.64 22.97
C LYS A 198 -11.59 -14.72 22.59
N ILE A 199 -11.38 -13.94 21.51
CA ILE A 199 -12.40 -13.08 20.91
C ILE A 199 -12.88 -13.60 19.55
N ALA A 200 -12.06 -14.39 18.83
CA ALA A 200 -12.42 -14.95 17.54
C ALA A 200 -11.60 -16.19 17.21
N THR A 201 -12.08 -16.96 16.25
CA THR A 201 -11.31 -17.95 15.50
C THR A 201 -11.29 -17.54 14.03
N GLN A 202 -10.11 -17.60 13.41
CA GLN A 202 -9.91 -17.28 12.00
C GLN A 202 -9.44 -18.51 11.24
N GLU A 203 -10.09 -18.79 10.13
CA GLU A 203 -9.64 -19.75 9.14
C GLU A 203 -9.35 -19.04 7.82
N LEU A 204 -8.19 -19.33 7.21
CA LEU A 204 -7.81 -18.83 5.89
C LEU A 204 -7.71 -20.03 4.94
N ASN A 205 -8.61 -20.07 3.97
CA ASN A 205 -8.67 -21.10 2.93
C ASN A 205 -8.87 -20.44 1.56
N ALA A 206 -7.90 -19.57 1.18
CA ALA A 206 -7.90 -18.80 -0.06
C ALA A 206 -9.24 -18.06 -0.34
N PRO A 207 -9.80 -17.30 0.62
CA PRO A 207 -11.13 -16.70 0.47
C PRO A 207 -11.17 -15.59 -0.61
N LYS A 208 -10.05 -14.94 -0.89
CA LYS A 208 -9.92 -13.87 -1.91
C LYS A 208 -8.56 -13.97 -2.62
N PRO A 209 -8.34 -14.97 -3.49
CA PRO A 209 -7.04 -15.15 -4.16
C PRO A 209 -6.60 -13.91 -4.94
N GLY A 210 -5.30 -13.60 -4.87
CA GLY A 210 -4.68 -12.53 -5.66
C GLY A 210 -4.79 -11.14 -5.04
N GLN A 211 -5.37 -10.95 -3.85
CA GLN A 211 -5.52 -9.65 -3.21
C GLN A 211 -5.41 -9.73 -1.68
N PHE A 212 -5.09 -8.61 -1.07
CA PHE A 212 -5.18 -8.46 0.38
C PHE A 212 -6.64 -8.38 0.85
N MET A 213 -6.89 -8.80 2.07
CA MET A 213 -8.17 -8.65 2.75
C MET A 213 -7.97 -8.26 4.20
N ASP A 214 -8.85 -7.40 4.69
CA ASP A 214 -8.90 -7.03 6.09
C ASP A 214 -10.08 -7.71 6.77
N VAL A 215 -9.85 -8.21 7.97
CA VAL A 215 -10.89 -8.74 8.86
C VAL A 215 -10.88 -7.95 10.16
N THR A 216 -12.06 -7.57 10.62
CA THR A 216 -12.23 -6.78 11.83
C THR A 216 -12.84 -7.63 12.95
N TYR A 217 -12.23 -7.60 14.11
CA TYR A 217 -12.65 -8.31 15.33
C TYR A 217 -12.96 -7.30 16.42
N GLU A 218 -14.11 -7.40 17.03
CA GLU A 218 -14.48 -6.55 18.16
C GLU A 218 -13.70 -6.96 19.42
N ILE A 219 -13.16 -5.97 20.11
CA ILE A 219 -12.59 -6.09 21.45
C ILE A 219 -13.58 -5.42 22.41
N PRO A 220 -14.36 -6.19 23.17
CA PRO A 220 -15.38 -5.64 24.07
C PRO A 220 -14.79 -4.73 25.16
N SER A 221 -15.59 -3.77 25.64
CA SER A 221 -15.17 -2.79 26.63
C SER A 221 -14.75 -3.39 27.97
N ASP A 222 -15.22 -4.59 28.30
CA ASP A 222 -14.77 -5.31 29.52
C ASP A 222 -13.31 -5.75 29.44
N LEU A 223 -12.76 -5.97 28.23
CA LEU A 223 -11.35 -6.27 27.99
C LEU A 223 -10.46 -5.02 28.00
N THR A 224 -11.02 -3.84 27.73
CA THR A 224 -10.30 -2.55 27.75
C THR A 224 -10.45 -1.81 29.09
N LYS A 225 -11.24 -2.34 30.03
CA LYS A 225 -11.59 -1.70 31.28
C LYS A 225 -10.38 -1.27 32.10
N GLY A 226 -10.21 0.05 32.27
CA GLY A 226 -9.09 0.65 33.00
C GLY A 226 -7.72 0.47 32.34
N LYS A 227 -7.65 -0.02 31.10
CA LYS A 227 -6.39 -0.33 30.39
C LYS A 227 -6.09 0.68 29.30
N GLN A 228 -4.82 0.99 29.13
CA GLN A 228 -4.31 1.76 27.98
C GLN A 228 -3.67 0.86 26.91
N ARG A 229 -3.40 -0.40 27.24
CA ARG A 229 -2.86 -1.42 26.34
C ARG A 229 -3.47 -2.77 26.64
N VAL A 230 -3.54 -3.60 25.60
CA VAL A 230 -3.90 -5.01 25.69
C VAL A 230 -2.92 -5.83 24.85
N THR A 231 -2.72 -7.10 25.23
CA THR A 231 -1.93 -8.04 24.43
C THR A 231 -2.86 -8.74 23.43
N VAL A 232 -2.66 -8.50 22.14
CA VAL A 232 -3.34 -9.24 21.05
C VAL A 232 -2.46 -10.40 20.63
N LYS A 233 -2.97 -11.63 20.77
CA LYS A 233 -2.26 -12.87 20.50
C LYS A 233 -2.95 -13.66 19.39
N PHE A 234 -2.15 -14.21 18.49
CA PHE A 234 -2.56 -15.10 17.41
C PHE A 234 -2.04 -16.49 17.73
N GLN A 235 -2.93 -17.40 18.15
CA GLN A 235 -2.60 -18.74 18.62
C GLN A 235 -3.03 -19.79 17.60
N ALA A 236 -2.09 -20.48 16.96
CA ALA A 236 -2.40 -21.57 16.05
C ALA A 236 -3.06 -22.74 16.83
N HIS A 237 -4.02 -23.41 16.18
CA HIS A 237 -4.53 -24.69 16.68
C HIS A 237 -3.45 -25.78 16.55
N PRO A 238 -3.54 -26.88 17.30
CA PRO A 238 -2.57 -27.97 17.23
C PRO A 238 -2.33 -28.44 15.78
N GLY A 239 -1.07 -28.44 15.35
CA GLY A 239 -0.67 -28.81 14.00
C GLY A 239 -1.02 -27.80 12.89
N ALA A 240 -1.69 -26.70 13.21
CA ALA A 240 -2.06 -25.64 12.28
C ALA A 240 -1.06 -24.47 12.29
N MET A 241 -1.37 -23.41 11.54
CA MET A 241 -0.62 -22.16 11.48
C MET A 241 -1.50 -20.98 11.90
N ALA A 242 -0.91 -20.00 12.61
CA ALA A 242 -1.51 -18.71 12.86
C ALA A 242 -0.93 -17.64 11.91
N GLY A 243 -1.77 -16.78 11.37
CA GLY A 243 -1.35 -15.74 10.42
C GLY A 243 -1.27 -16.30 8.98
N GLY A 244 -0.46 -15.84 7.99
CA GLY A 244 0.36 -14.64 7.89
C GLY A 244 -0.41 -13.33 7.95
N ILE A 245 -0.19 -12.62 8.99
CA ILE A 245 -0.72 -11.26 9.04
C ILE A 245 0.28 -10.29 8.40
N PHE A 246 -0.22 -9.26 7.74
CA PHE A 246 0.55 -8.18 7.14
C PHE A 246 0.42 -6.87 7.90
N GLY A 247 -0.46 -6.82 8.88
CA GLY A 247 -0.65 -5.69 9.78
C GLY A 247 -1.76 -5.97 10.78
N CYS A 248 -1.69 -5.30 11.93
CA CYS A 248 -2.75 -5.30 12.93
C CYS A 248 -2.94 -3.88 13.44
N ARG A 249 -4.15 -3.33 13.29
CA ARG A 249 -4.56 -2.01 13.77
C ARG A 249 -5.59 -2.14 14.88
N ILE A 250 -5.49 -1.27 15.87
CA ILE A 250 -6.59 -1.03 16.80
C ILE A 250 -7.32 0.23 16.36
N MET A 251 -8.63 0.16 16.24
CA MET A 251 -9.49 1.21 15.68
C MET A 251 -10.64 1.56 16.63
N THR A 252 -11.07 2.81 16.56
CA THR A 252 -12.21 3.31 17.36
C THR A 252 -13.56 2.81 16.84
N SER A 253 -13.64 2.39 15.59
CA SER A 253 -14.88 1.96 14.93
C SER A 253 -14.63 0.81 13.95
N ASN A 254 -15.67 0.01 13.75
CA ASN A 254 -15.70 -1.00 12.69
C ASN A 254 -16.00 -0.32 11.35
N LEU A 255 -14.94 0.11 10.66
CA LEU A 255 -15.07 0.65 9.30
C LEU A 255 -15.27 -0.51 8.31
N THR A 256 -16.50 -0.77 7.94
CA THR A 256 -16.79 -1.67 6.82
C THR A 256 -16.38 -1.01 5.50
N GLU A 257 -16.07 -1.82 4.46
CA GLU A 257 -15.76 -1.31 3.10
C GLU A 257 -16.88 -0.38 2.56
N LYS A 258 -18.13 -0.57 3.00
CA LYS A 258 -19.27 0.28 2.62
C LYS A 258 -19.28 1.65 3.31
N GLU A 259 -18.76 1.76 4.53
CA GLU A 259 -18.75 3.02 5.28
C GLU A 259 -17.57 3.91 4.88
N ALA A 260 -16.44 3.29 4.55
CA ALA A 260 -15.32 4.00 3.94
C ALA A 260 -15.68 4.62 2.55
N ASN A 261 -16.71 4.08 1.87
CA ASN A 261 -17.18 4.56 0.56
C ASN A 261 -18.42 5.49 0.64
N LYS A 262 -19.03 5.72 1.80
CA LYS A 262 -20.25 6.57 1.96
C LYS A 262 -20.05 8.08 1.74
N GLY A 263 -18.89 8.53 1.27
CA GLY A 263 -18.67 9.90 0.81
C GLY A 263 -19.16 10.20 -0.62
N GLN A 264 -19.98 9.34 -1.22
CA GLN A 264 -20.46 9.47 -2.61
C GLN A 264 -21.93 9.94 -2.71
N GLN A 265 -22.47 10.66 -1.73
CA GLN A 265 -23.78 11.37 -1.88
C GLN A 265 -23.63 12.86 -1.72
#